data_569f406ffc53a483680af642b9b593d5
#
_entry.id   569f406ffc53a483680af642b9b593d5
#
_cell.length_a   1.000
_cell.length_b   1.000
_cell.length_c   1.000
_cell.angle_alpha   90.00
_cell.angle_beta   90.00
_cell.angle_gamma   90.00
#
_symmetry.space_group_name_H-M   'P 1'
#
loop_
_entity.id
_entity.type
_entity.pdbx_description
1 polymer ?
#
loop_
_entity_poly.entity_id
_entity_poly.type
_entity_poly.pdbx_seq_one_letter_code
_entity_poly.pdbx_strand_id
1 'polypeptide(L)'
;DLHKEYRRQRQMCIRDSLEGNRVEGRYKPSSDTPTHLELYKAFPEIGGIVHTHSSYATSWAQTGRSIPCYGTTHADYFYGEIPCVRCLTKEEINSAYEENTGHLIVSEFKRMKKDVMAVPAVLCKNHGPFSWGKDAKEAVHNAVVLEEVAKMAYRTELIHPQVAPAPQELQDKHYFRKHGANAYYGQN
;
A
#
# COMPACT_ATOMS: atom_id res chain seq x y z
N ASP A 1 5.92 23.69 -8.22
CA ASP A 1 4.60 24.31 -8.12
C ASP A 1 3.51 23.21 -7.94
N LEU A 2 3.44 22.70 -6.71
CA LEU A 2 2.51 21.61 -6.27
C LEU A 2 1.04 21.91 -6.63
N HIS A 3 0.63 23.18 -6.68
CA HIS A 3 -0.73 23.55 -7.07
C HIS A 3 -1.04 23.32 -8.56
N LYS A 4 -0.06 23.42 -9.44
CA LYS A 4 -0.26 23.11 -10.88
C LYS A 4 -0.34 21.62 -11.14
N GLU A 5 0.43 20.81 -10.41
CA GLU A 5 0.40 19.34 -10.47
C GLU A 5 -0.95 18.80 -9.97
N TYR A 6 -1.45 19.31 -8.84
CA TYR A 6 -2.74 18.94 -8.27
C TYR A 6 -3.94 19.31 -9.18
N ARG A 7 -3.87 20.44 -9.90
CA ARG A 7 -4.89 20.81 -10.90
C ARG A 7 -4.82 19.93 -12.16
N ARG A 8 -3.63 19.47 -12.56
CA ARG A 8 -3.48 18.52 -13.68
C ARG A 8 -4.08 17.16 -13.36
N GLN A 9 -3.89 16.64 -12.16
CA GLN A 9 -4.50 15.37 -11.73
C GLN A 9 -6.04 15.43 -11.71
N ARG A 10 -6.65 16.55 -11.33
CA ARG A 10 -8.11 16.74 -11.38
C ARG A 10 -8.71 16.74 -12.79
N GLN A 11 -7.92 17.00 -13.83
CA GLN A 11 -8.36 17.03 -15.22
C GLN A 11 -8.07 15.73 -15.98
N MET A 12 -7.45 14.75 -15.33
CA MET A 12 -7.08 13.48 -15.93
C MET A 12 -8.16 12.42 -15.65
N CYS A 13 -9.37 12.62 -16.23
CA CYS A 13 -10.29 11.49 -16.38
C CYS A 13 -9.72 10.57 -17.46
N ILE A 14 -8.97 9.56 -17.06
CA ILE A 14 -8.59 8.42 -17.89
C ILE A 14 -9.33 7.22 -17.34
N ARG A 15 -10.01 6.49 -18.20
CA ARG A 15 -10.57 5.18 -17.90
C ARG A 15 -9.90 4.14 -18.77
N ASP A 16 -9.29 3.16 -18.15
CA ASP A 16 -8.74 2.01 -18.81
C ASP A 16 -9.58 0.76 -18.46
N SER A 17 -9.66 -0.19 -19.37
CA SER A 17 -10.22 -1.51 -19.06
C SER A 17 -9.19 -2.33 -18.25
N LEU A 18 -9.64 -3.44 -17.64
CA LEU A 18 -8.73 -4.36 -16.95
C LEU A 18 -7.70 -5.03 -17.89
N GLU A 19 -7.93 -4.97 -19.21
CA GLU A 19 -6.98 -5.39 -20.25
C GLU A 19 -5.96 -4.29 -20.60
N GLY A 20 -6.05 -3.12 -19.93
CA GLY A 20 -5.15 -1.99 -20.17
C GLY A 20 -5.48 -1.14 -21.40
N ASN A 21 -6.65 -1.35 -22.01
CA ASN A 21 -7.09 -0.55 -23.15
C ASN A 21 -7.73 0.75 -22.65
N ARG A 22 -7.29 1.88 -23.21
CA ARG A 22 -7.91 3.16 -22.89
C ARG A 22 -9.34 3.22 -23.43
N VAL A 23 -10.32 3.35 -22.53
CA VAL A 23 -11.74 3.44 -22.84
C VAL A 23 -12.19 4.90 -22.94
N GLU A 24 -11.65 5.78 -22.11
CA GLU A 24 -12.02 7.19 -22.07
C GLU A 24 -10.81 8.07 -21.71
N GLY A 25 -10.85 9.32 -22.15
CA GLY A 25 -9.80 10.30 -21.84
C GLY A 25 -8.79 10.48 -22.96
N ARG A 26 -8.08 11.63 -22.92
CA ARG A 26 -7.11 12.04 -23.97
C ARG A 26 -5.65 11.91 -23.53
N TYR A 27 -5.41 11.70 -22.25
CA TYR A 27 -4.06 11.63 -21.71
C TYR A 27 -3.50 10.20 -21.74
N LYS A 28 -2.20 10.08 -21.69
CA LYS A 28 -1.52 8.80 -21.53
C LYS A 28 -1.64 8.36 -20.05
N PRO A 29 -1.97 7.10 -19.75
CA PRO A 29 -1.94 6.55 -18.41
C PRO A 29 -0.55 6.66 -17.75
N SER A 30 -0.49 6.55 -16.41
CA SER A 30 0.78 6.41 -15.68
C SER A 30 1.54 5.17 -16.15
N SER A 31 2.86 5.22 -16.09
CA SER A 31 3.72 4.03 -16.30
C SER A 31 3.38 2.90 -15.33
N ASP A 32 2.91 3.21 -14.12
CA ASP A 32 2.54 2.22 -13.10
C ASP A 32 1.18 1.53 -13.33
N THR A 33 0.45 1.92 -14.38
CA THR A 33 -0.85 1.32 -14.71
C THR A 33 -0.80 -0.21 -14.78
N PRO A 34 0.21 -0.87 -15.39
CA PRO A 34 0.28 -2.33 -15.42
C PRO A 34 0.34 -2.95 -14.02
N THR A 35 1.08 -2.35 -13.07
CA THR A 35 1.10 -2.81 -11.66
C THR A 35 -0.30 -2.76 -11.04
N HIS A 36 -1.02 -1.64 -11.24
CA HIS A 36 -2.38 -1.49 -10.71
C HIS A 36 -3.35 -2.51 -11.32
N LEU A 37 -3.25 -2.78 -12.63
CA LEU A 37 -4.10 -3.76 -13.32
C LEU A 37 -3.91 -5.17 -12.76
N GLU A 38 -2.67 -5.59 -12.50
CA GLU A 38 -2.40 -6.90 -11.91
C GLU A 38 -2.98 -7.03 -10.50
N LEU A 39 -2.94 -5.97 -9.70
CA LEU A 39 -3.58 -5.95 -8.38
C LEU A 39 -5.11 -6.02 -8.48
N TYR A 40 -5.74 -5.24 -9.37
CA TYR A 40 -7.20 -5.30 -9.57
C TYR A 40 -7.68 -6.65 -10.08
N LYS A 41 -6.93 -7.29 -11.00
CA LYS A 41 -7.25 -8.64 -11.50
C LYS A 41 -7.15 -9.71 -10.40
N ALA A 42 -6.13 -9.60 -9.55
CA ALA A 42 -5.83 -10.61 -8.54
C ALA A 42 -6.69 -10.49 -7.27
N PHE A 43 -7.13 -9.27 -6.95
CA PHE A 43 -7.83 -8.91 -5.71
C PHE A 43 -9.08 -8.08 -6.03
N PRO A 44 -10.21 -8.73 -6.35
CA PRO A 44 -11.43 -8.06 -6.79
C PRO A 44 -12.07 -7.16 -5.72
N GLU A 45 -11.65 -7.28 -4.46
CA GLU A 45 -12.09 -6.43 -3.35
C GLU A 45 -11.51 -5.01 -3.42
N ILE A 46 -10.40 -4.82 -4.16
CA ILE A 46 -9.74 -3.52 -4.30
C ILE A 46 -10.53 -2.64 -5.28
N GLY A 47 -10.98 -1.48 -4.80
CA GLY A 47 -11.67 -0.48 -5.61
C GLY A 47 -10.87 0.80 -5.84
N GLY A 48 -9.70 0.93 -5.24
CA GLY A 48 -8.77 2.04 -5.45
C GLY A 48 -7.34 1.67 -5.08
N ILE A 49 -6.35 2.18 -5.83
CA ILE A 49 -4.93 1.96 -5.56
C ILE A 49 -4.20 3.31 -5.65
N VAL A 50 -3.26 3.51 -4.74
CA VAL A 50 -2.36 4.67 -4.71
C VAL A 50 -0.92 4.17 -4.67
N HIS A 51 -0.09 4.68 -5.57
CA HIS A 51 1.36 4.56 -5.51
C HIS A 51 1.99 5.93 -5.25
N THR A 52 2.96 5.97 -4.36
CA THR A 52 3.69 7.19 -4.03
C THR A 52 5.16 6.88 -3.78
N HIS A 53 5.98 7.95 -3.75
CA HIS A 53 7.33 7.91 -3.21
C HIS A 53 7.39 8.80 -1.95
N SER A 54 6.44 8.60 -1.03
CA SER A 54 6.38 9.33 0.23
C SER A 54 7.62 9.01 1.09
N SER A 55 8.11 10.01 1.81
CA SER A 55 9.48 10.01 2.35
C SER A 55 9.79 8.85 3.30
N TYR A 56 8.92 8.59 4.26
CA TYR A 56 9.18 7.57 5.29
C TYR A 56 8.88 6.17 4.79
N ALA A 57 7.76 5.94 4.12
CA ALA A 57 7.44 4.63 3.58
C ALA A 57 8.44 4.21 2.48
N THR A 58 8.89 5.14 1.63
CA THR A 58 9.96 4.86 0.65
C THR A 58 11.29 4.57 1.33
N SER A 59 11.64 5.28 2.42
CA SER A 59 12.85 4.98 3.18
C SER A 59 12.84 3.55 3.73
N TRP A 60 11.70 3.10 4.28
CA TRP A 60 11.52 1.71 4.68
C TRP A 60 11.66 0.74 3.50
N ALA A 61 11.01 1.03 2.38
CA ALA A 61 11.14 0.23 1.16
C ALA A 61 12.60 0.10 0.70
N GLN A 62 13.39 1.18 0.74
CA GLN A 62 14.81 1.17 0.38
C GLN A 62 15.64 0.26 1.29
N THR A 63 15.29 0.16 2.58
CA THR A 63 15.97 -0.78 3.50
C THR A 63 15.61 -2.24 3.23
N GLY A 64 14.53 -2.52 2.52
CA GLY A 64 13.99 -3.87 2.32
C GLY A 64 13.36 -4.47 3.57
N ARG A 65 12.97 -3.64 4.55
CA ARG A 65 12.35 -4.07 5.81
C ARG A 65 10.86 -3.79 5.79
N SER A 66 10.07 -4.74 6.31
CA SER A 66 8.66 -4.50 6.67
C SER A 66 8.55 -3.45 7.77
N ILE A 67 7.42 -2.75 7.86
CA ILE A 67 7.14 -1.82 8.96
C ILE A 67 6.44 -2.61 10.08
N PRO A 68 7.08 -2.82 11.24
CA PRO A 68 6.47 -3.53 12.37
C PRO A 68 5.31 -2.73 12.98
N CYS A 69 4.32 -3.43 13.50
CA CYS A 69 3.23 -2.82 14.25
C CYS A 69 3.69 -2.49 15.67
N TYR A 70 4.19 -1.28 15.90
CA TYR A 70 4.65 -0.85 17.21
C TYR A 70 3.55 -0.26 18.10
N GLY A 71 2.41 0.10 17.55
CA GLY A 71 1.40 0.78 18.35
C GLY A 71 0.00 0.75 17.75
N THR A 72 -0.92 1.28 18.52
CA THR A 72 -2.35 1.20 18.27
C THR A 72 -2.81 1.98 17.02
N THR A 73 -2.14 3.08 16.67
CA THR A 73 -2.42 3.81 15.42
C THR A 73 -2.18 2.92 14.20
N HIS A 74 -1.07 2.16 14.19
CA HIS A 74 -0.81 1.19 13.14
C HIS A 74 -1.88 0.09 13.13
N ALA A 75 -2.13 -0.53 14.30
CA ALA A 75 -3.09 -1.63 14.44
C ALA A 75 -4.53 -1.26 14.07
N ASP A 76 -4.91 0.00 14.19
CA ASP A 76 -6.25 0.49 13.79
C ASP A 76 -6.50 0.43 12.28
N TYR A 77 -5.45 0.33 11.44
CA TYR A 77 -5.56 0.39 9.98
C TYR A 77 -4.89 -0.77 9.25
N PHE A 78 -3.88 -1.39 9.84
CA PHE A 78 -3.13 -2.49 9.24
C PHE A 78 -2.99 -3.62 10.25
N TYR A 79 -3.48 -4.81 9.90
CA TYR A 79 -3.42 -5.98 10.77
C TYR A 79 -2.05 -6.66 10.69
N GLY A 80 -1.22 -6.43 11.70
CA GLY A 80 0.15 -6.89 11.75
C GLY A 80 1.12 -5.95 11.01
N GLU A 81 2.25 -6.48 10.58
CA GLU A 81 3.25 -5.69 9.86
C GLU A 81 2.82 -5.33 8.43
N ILE A 82 3.23 -4.16 7.96
CA ILE A 82 3.14 -3.81 6.55
C ILE A 82 4.33 -4.44 5.83
N PRO A 83 4.10 -5.37 4.89
CA PRO A 83 5.17 -6.16 4.30
C PRO A 83 6.02 -5.34 3.32
N CYS A 84 7.32 -5.69 3.25
CA CYS A 84 8.20 -5.27 2.18
C CYS A 84 8.52 -6.48 1.30
N VAL A 85 8.08 -6.44 0.03
CA VAL A 85 8.41 -7.48 -0.93
C VAL A 85 9.87 -7.35 -1.40
N ARG A 86 10.45 -8.44 -1.89
CA ARG A 86 11.84 -8.49 -2.38
C ARG A 86 12.10 -7.50 -3.52
N CYS A 87 13.36 -7.29 -3.83
CA CYS A 87 13.73 -6.63 -5.08
C CYS A 87 13.37 -7.53 -6.28
N LEU A 88 12.98 -6.91 -7.39
CA LEU A 88 12.86 -7.61 -8.68
C LEU A 88 14.21 -8.15 -9.11
N THR A 89 14.21 -9.28 -9.82
CA THR A 89 15.41 -9.85 -10.44
C THR A 89 15.82 -9.01 -11.67
N LYS A 90 17.04 -9.23 -12.14
CA LYS A 90 17.53 -8.56 -13.36
C LYS A 90 16.63 -8.84 -14.58
N GLU A 91 16.15 -10.05 -14.69
CA GLU A 91 15.26 -10.49 -15.78
C GLU A 91 13.89 -9.80 -15.68
N GLU A 92 13.31 -9.72 -14.47
CA GLU A 92 12.05 -9.02 -14.21
C GLU A 92 12.17 -7.52 -14.51
N ILE A 93 13.31 -6.89 -14.14
CA ILE A 93 13.57 -5.46 -14.40
C ILE A 93 13.70 -5.19 -15.91
N ASN A 94 14.40 -6.06 -16.64
CA ASN A 94 14.70 -5.85 -18.06
C ASN A 94 13.58 -6.28 -19.01
N SER A 95 12.48 -6.86 -18.48
CA SER A 95 11.30 -7.25 -19.27
C SER A 95 10.13 -6.28 -19.04
N ALA A 96 9.04 -6.74 -18.45
CA ALA A 96 7.85 -5.95 -18.14
C ALA A 96 7.89 -5.47 -16.69
N TYR A 97 8.70 -4.47 -16.37
CA TYR A 97 9.03 -4.03 -15.02
C TYR A 97 7.80 -3.76 -14.14
N GLU A 98 6.86 -2.96 -14.64
CA GLU A 98 5.67 -2.56 -13.88
C GLU A 98 4.70 -3.75 -13.70
N GLU A 99 4.53 -4.58 -14.72
CA GLU A 99 3.70 -5.79 -14.65
C GLU A 99 4.32 -6.80 -13.66
N ASN A 100 5.63 -7.01 -13.74
CA ASN A 100 6.38 -7.88 -12.82
C ASN A 100 6.33 -7.37 -11.38
N THR A 101 6.27 -6.07 -11.16
CA THR A 101 6.02 -5.47 -9.84
C THR A 101 4.66 -5.91 -9.30
N GLY A 102 3.61 -5.85 -10.13
CA GLY A 102 2.28 -6.33 -9.77
C GLY A 102 2.26 -7.83 -9.46
N HIS A 103 2.83 -8.64 -10.34
CA HIS A 103 2.95 -10.10 -10.14
C HIS A 103 3.70 -10.44 -8.84
N LEU A 104 4.78 -9.73 -8.53
CA LEU A 104 5.54 -9.91 -7.30
C LEU A 104 4.68 -9.63 -6.07
N ILE A 105 3.98 -8.49 -6.03
CA ILE A 105 3.09 -8.15 -4.91
C ILE A 105 2.03 -9.25 -4.72
N VAL A 106 1.35 -9.65 -5.79
CA VAL A 106 0.30 -10.69 -5.77
C VAL A 106 0.86 -12.02 -5.24
N SER A 107 2.00 -12.46 -5.76
CA SER A 107 2.62 -13.73 -5.35
C SER A 107 3.04 -13.73 -3.88
N GLU A 108 3.58 -12.62 -3.40
CA GLU A 108 4.02 -12.49 -2.01
C GLU A 108 2.84 -12.45 -1.03
N PHE A 109 1.75 -11.73 -1.35
CA PHE A 109 0.54 -11.75 -0.52
C PHE A 109 -0.06 -13.15 -0.42
N LYS A 110 -0.13 -13.88 -1.54
CA LYS A 110 -0.58 -15.29 -1.54
C LYS A 110 0.35 -16.18 -0.73
N ARG A 111 1.67 -16.03 -0.88
CA ARG A 111 2.68 -16.81 -0.12
C ARG A 111 2.57 -16.55 1.39
N MET A 112 2.42 -15.31 1.79
CA MET A 112 2.28 -14.91 3.19
C MET A 112 0.90 -15.21 3.76
N LYS A 113 -0.07 -15.60 2.93
CA LYS A 113 -1.50 -15.76 3.31
C LYS A 113 -2.06 -14.52 4.00
N LYS A 114 -1.63 -13.34 3.58
CA LYS A 114 -2.16 -12.07 4.11
C LYS A 114 -3.49 -11.75 3.44
N ASP A 115 -4.45 -11.35 4.27
CA ASP A 115 -5.70 -10.74 3.79
C ASP A 115 -5.36 -9.35 3.24
N VAL A 116 -5.65 -9.15 1.95
CA VAL A 116 -5.33 -7.93 1.21
C VAL A 116 -6.06 -6.71 1.77
N MET A 117 -7.27 -6.89 2.29
CA MET A 117 -8.03 -5.79 2.88
C MET A 117 -7.71 -5.56 4.36
N ALA A 118 -7.14 -6.54 5.04
CA ALA A 118 -6.66 -6.38 6.41
C ALA A 118 -5.28 -5.70 6.47
N VAL A 119 -4.48 -5.83 5.42
CA VAL A 119 -3.19 -5.12 5.28
C VAL A 119 -3.18 -4.39 3.93
N PRO A 120 -3.92 -3.26 3.81
CA PRO A 120 -4.13 -2.57 2.54
C PRO A 120 -2.92 -1.73 2.10
N ALA A 121 -1.72 -2.27 2.22
CA ALA A 121 -0.48 -1.64 1.79
C ALA A 121 0.67 -2.65 1.64
N VAL A 122 1.66 -2.27 0.83
CA VAL A 122 2.91 -3.02 0.61
C VAL A 122 4.04 -2.06 0.29
N LEU A 123 5.24 -2.41 0.70
CA LEU A 123 6.46 -1.75 0.26
C LEU A 123 7.14 -2.61 -0.81
N CYS A 124 7.56 -2.00 -1.91
CA CYS A 124 8.40 -2.65 -2.92
C CYS A 124 9.84 -2.25 -2.67
N LYS A 125 10.73 -3.23 -2.40
CA LYS A 125 12.13 -2.95 -2.08
C LYS A 125 12.81 -2.13 -3.18
N ASN A 126 13.54 -1.09 -2.76
CA ASN A 126 14.24 -0.11 -3.59
C ASN A 126 13.32 0.74 -4.50
N HIS A 127 11.99 0.73 -4.28
CA HIS A 127 11.06 1.50 -5.09
C HIS A 127 10.21 2.42 -4.19
N GLY A 128 9.11 1.89 -3.64
CA GLY A 128 8.19 2.69 -2.82
C GLY A 128 6.96 1.91 -2.41
N PRO A 129 6.01 2.56 -1.72
CA PRO A 129 4.78 1.95 -1.27
C PRO A 129 3.69 1.91 -2.34
N PHE A 130 2.88 0.88 -2.30
CA PHE A 130 1.52 0.82 -2.85
C PHE A 130 0.55 0.68 -1.69
N SER A 131 -0.59 1.37 -1.77
CA SER A 131 -1.71 1.22 -0.84
C SER A 131 -3.02 1.14 -1.61
N TRP A 132 -4.04 0.53 -1.01
CA TRP A 132 -5.33 0.36 -1.64
C TRP A 132 -6.47 0.44 -0.63
N GLY A 133 -7.70 0.34 -1.13
CA GLY A 133 -8.92 0.32 -0.35
C GLY A 133 -10.11 -0.09 -1.21
N LYS A 134 -11.29 -0.19 -0.61
CA LYS A 134 -12.54 -0.51 -1.31
C LYS A 134 -12.95 0.55 -2.36
N ASP A 135 -12.38 1.74 -2.26
CA ASP A 135 -12.56 2.84 -3.18
C ASP A 135 -11.32 3.76 -3.20
N ALA A 136 -11.31 4.72 -4.12
CA ALA A 136 -10.19 5.67 -4.25
C ALA A 136 -9.99 6.56 -3.01
N LYS A 137 -11.05 6.89 -2.28
CA LYS A 137 -10.99 7.71 -1.06
C LYS A 137 -10.28 6.95 0.05
N GLU A 138 -10.64 5.69 0.25
CA GLU A 138 -10.00 4.83 1.24
C GLU A 138 -8.54 4.52 0.87
N ALA A 139 -8.24 4.29 -0.40
CA ALA A 139 -6.86 4.10 -0.87
C ALA A 139 -5.96 5.31 -0.56
N VAL A 140 -6.46 6.54 -0.79
CA VAL A 140 -5.75 7.78 -0.44
C VAL A 140 -5.60 7.92 1.07
N HIS A 141 -6.65 7.61 1.84
CA HIS A 141 -6.59 7.63 3.30
C HIS A 141 -5.52 6.67 3.82
N ASN A 142 -5.51 5.43 3.31
CA ASN A 142 -4.52 4.42 3.69
C ASN A 142 -3.09 4.84 3.29
N ALA A 143 -2.89 5.54 2.17
CA ALA A 143 -1.59 6.10 1.80
C ALA A 143 -1.08 7.13 2.81
N VAL A 144 -1.96 8.01 3.30
CA VAL A 144 -1.63 9.02 4.33
C VAL A 144 -1.28 8.34 5.65
N VAL A 145 -2.10 7.37 6.08
CA VAL A 145 -1.85 6.63 7.32
C VAL A 145 -0.56 5.82 7.22
N LEU A 146 -0.30 5.19 6.07
CA LEU A 146 0.94 4.45 5.81
C LEU A 146 2.18 5.32 6.04
N GLU A 147 2.20 6.53 5.49
CA GLU A 147 3.32 7.45 5.65
C GLU A 147 3.51 7.86 7.13
N GLU A 148 2.42 8.14 7.85
CA GLU A 148 2.51 8.52 9.26
C GLU A 148 2.93 7.34 10.16
N VAL A 149 2.46 6.12 9.93
CA VAL A 149 2.93 4.96 10.71
C VAL A 149 4.37 4.59 10.38
N ALA A 150 4.80 4.74 9.12
CA ALA A 150 6.20 4.58 8.73
C ALA A 150 7.11 5.56 9.45
N LYS A 151 6.70 6.84 9.55
CA LYS A 151 7.40 7.89 10.29
C LYS A 151 7.45 7.60 11.79
N MET A 152 6.33 7.17 12.38
CA MET A 152 6.29 6.77 13.79
C MET A 152 7.22 5.59 14.07
N ALA A 153 7.18 4.55 13.24
CA ALA A 153 8.04 3.38 13.37
C ALA A 153 9.52 3.75 13.28
N TYR A 154 9.91 4.59 12.32
CA TYR A 154 11.27 5.11 12.21
C TYR A 154 11.72 5.83 13.50
N ARG A 155 10.88 6.73 14.03
CA ARG A 155 11.20 7.45 15.27
C ARG A 155 11.26 6.53 16.49
N THR A 156 10.39 5.53 16.54
CA THR A 156 10.39 4.51 17.61
C THR A 156 11.72 3.75 17.64
N GLU A 157 12.22 3.31 16.47
CA GLU A 157 13.52 2.63 16.38
C GLU A 157 14.70 3.56 16.65
N LEU A 158 14.59 4.87 16.34
CA LEU A 158 15.62 5.83 16.76
C LEU A 158 15.69 6.00 18.28
N ILE A 159 14.55 5.95 18.97
CA ILE A 159 14.49 6.09 20.44
C ILE A 159 14.93 4.79 21.11
N HIS A 160 14.50 3.64 20.57
CA HIS A 160 14.82 2.32 21.11
C HIS A 160 15.00 1.31 19.97
N PRO A 161 16.26 1.10 19.51
CA PRO A 161 16.56 0.27 18.33
C PRO A 161 16.13 -1.21 18.43
N GLN A 162 15.95 -1.72 19.65
CA GLN A 162 15.57 -3.11 19.92
C GLN A 162 14.13 -3.25 20.42
N VAL A 163 13.28 -2.25 20.16
CA VAL A 163 11.88 -2.30 20.55
C VAL A 163 11.14 -3.48 19.88
N ALA A 164 10.40 -4.24 20.67
CA ALA A 164 9.53 -5.29 20.15
C ALA A 164 8.22 -4.70 19.58
N PRO A 165 7.61 -5.36 18.57
CA PRO A 165 6.25 -5.02 18.14
C PRO A 165 5.25 -5.07 19.29
N ALA A 166 4.14 -4.37 19.15
CA ALA A 166 3.03 -4.42 20.10
C ALA A 166 2.53 -5.87 20.26
N PRO A 167 2.14 -6.29 21.49
CA PRO A 167 1.57 -7.62 21.70
C PRO A 167 0.38 -7.91 20.77
N GLN A 168 0.24 -9.17 20.35
CA GLN A 168 -0.81 -9.56 19.40
C GLN A 168 -2.22 -9.23 19.92
N GLU A 169 -2.47 -9.42 21.20
CA GLU A 169 -3.75 -9.14 21.84
C GLU A 169 -4.11 -7.64 21.75
N LEU A 170 -3.13 -6.76 21.79
CA LEU A 170 -3.34 -5.32 21.61
C LEU A 170 -3.63 -4.99 20.15
N GLN A 171 -2.92 -5.62 19.21
CA GLN A 171 -3.18 -5.46 17.78
C GLN A 171 -4.59 -5.95 17.42
N ASP A 172 -4.98 -7.13 17.89
CA ASP A 172 -6.32 -7.71 17.69
C ASP A 172 -7.40 -6.77 18.23
N LYS A 173 -7.23 -6.31 19.49
CA LYS A 173 -8.19 -5.41 20.13
C LYS A 173 -8.42 -4.14 19.32
N HIS A 174 -7.33 -3.54 18.80
CA HIS A 174 -7.42 -2.29 18.04
C HIS A 174 -7.95 -2.50 16.64
N TYR A 175 -7.52 -3.55 15.95
CA TYR A 175 -8.00 -3.84 14.60
C TYR A 175 -9.49 -4.19 14.61
N PHE A 176 -9.91 -5.18 15.41
CA PHE A 176 -11.28 -5.69 15.38
C PHE A 176 -12.33 -4.74 15.98
N ARG A 177 -11.94 -3.74 16.78
CA ARG A 177 -12.89 -2.71 17.20
C ARG A 177 -13.38 -1.82 16.05
N LYS A 178 -12.61 -1.73 14.94
CA LYS A 178 -12.93 -0.95 13.75
C LYS A 178 -13.36 -1.83 12.57
N HIS A 179 -12.87 -3.04 12.50
CA HIS A 179 -13.02 -3.95 11.38
C HIS A 179 -13.66 -5.26 11.84
N GLY A 180 -14.60 -5.80 11.07
CA GLY A 180 -15.26 -7.06 11.38
C GLY A 180 -16.69 -6.90 11.89
N ALA A 181 -17.35 -8.05 12.11
CA ALA A 181 -18.78 -8.11 12.42
C ALA A 181 -19.20 -7.43 13.74
N ASN A 182 -18.27 -7.29 14.69
CA ASN A 182 -18.51 -6.71 16.01
C ASN A 182 -17.80 -5.34 16.18
N ALA A 183 -17.52 -4.65 15.09
CA ALA A 183 -16.90 -3.34 15.15
C ALA A 183 -17.82 -2.33 15.88
N TYR A 184 -17.25 -1.57 16.82
CA TYR A 184 -18.00 -0.60 17.65
C TYR A 184 -17.38 0.80 17.67
N TYR A 185 -16.26 1.00 16.95
CA TYR A 185 -15.57 2.27 16.89
C TYR A 185 -15.33 2.71 15.43
N GLY A 186 -15.60 4.00 15.16
CA GLY A 186 -15.42 4.53 13.79
C GLY A 186 -16.53 4.14 12.80
N GLN A 187 -17.68 3.71 13.29
CA GLN A 187 -18.85 3.30 12.53
C GLN A 187 -19.80 4.49 12.25
N ASN A 188 -19.33 5.58 11.60
CA ASN A 188 -20.18 6.68 11.14
C ASN A 188 -19.99 6.93 9.65
#